data_6a4fff3a9df153ebf1027d908af359db
#
_entry.id   6a4fff3a9df153ebf1027d908af359db
#
_cell.length_a   1.000
_cell.length_b   1.000
_cell.length_c   1.000
_cell.angle_alpha   90.00
_cell.angle_beta   90.00
_cell.angle_gamma   90.00
#
_symmetry.space_group_name_H-M   'P 1'
#
loop_
_entity.id
_entity.type
_entity.pdbx_description
1 polymer ?
#
loop_
_entity_poly.entity_id
_entity_poly.type
_entity_poly.pdbx_seq_one_letter_code
_entity_poly.pdbx_strand_id
1 'polypeptide(L)'
;MNLKKIKSAIISVSKKENLKQILPILKKFNVKIISSGGTYKKIKSMNYKCTEVSDYTGFSEMLGGRVKTLHPKIHAGILNIRSSKKHKNELKKKNIQNIDLVIVDLYPFEKFIKKKNNPKKIVEYIDVGGPTLIRGGAKNYNDVAVISATSDYLKLVKELKKYKGSTSLKFRKYMSAKAFSFTAYYDSIISNWLNNELKIKFPFKKTLHGELTENLRYGENPHQQGRLYKTSDNLGLKKLSGKDLSYNNYNDIYAALNILKSLKKNHGTVIIKHANPCGVSSEKDQFKSFRQAFICDPISAFGGIVAINSIVSKKLAIELNKKFFEVIISKGFNKNALKILKKKKNLRLIDSSQYHATNTKHYLFFDNSFLIQDSNNILLNKKIKIVTKKKPTISEIKSLKFAFNICKYVKSNAIVLVKDKSTIGIGSGQPSRLDSCEIASKKALNFVPEKIINSVAASDAFFPFPDGVQKLIKVGVKAIIQPGGSVNDKEIIKIANKAKIVMAFTGTRHFKH
;
A
#
# COMPACT_ATOMS: atom_id res chain seq x y z
N MET A 1 -20.90 37.16 -3.26
CA MET A 1 -20.80 35.70 -3.50
C MET A 1 -21.16 35.40 -4.94
N ASN A 2 -20.33 34.64 -5.68
CA ASN A 2 -20.68 34.22 -7.05
C ASN A 2 -21.54 32.95 -6.95
N LEU A 3 -22.87 33.14 -6.81
CA LEU A 3 -23.86 32.06 -6.79
C LEU A 3 -24.35 31.75 -8.20
N LYS A 4 -24.51 30.48 -8.53
CA LYS A 4 -25.10 30.00 -9.80
C LYS A 4 -26.31 29.13 -9.49
N LYS A 5 -27.46 29.57 -9.98
CA LYS A 5 -28.72 28.82 -9.88
C LYS A 5 -28.64 27.55 -10.74
N ILE A 6 -29.00 26.43 -10.17
CA ILE A 6 -29.11 25.15 -10.88
C ILE A 6 -30.50 25.06 -11.48
N LYS A 7 -30.63 25.09 -12.81
CA LYS A 7 -31.87 24.97 -13.55
C LYS A 7 -31.97 23.65 -14.29
N SER A 8 -30.83 23.08 -14.64
CA SER A 8 -30.77 21.80 -15.36
C SER A 8 -29.60 20.94 -14.91
N ALA A 9 -29.76 19.63 -14.96
CA ALA A 9 -28.76 18.65 -14.59
C ALA A 9 -28.70 17.51 -15.59
N ILE A 10 -27.48 17.04 -15.92
CA ILE A 10 -27.29 15.76 -16.56
C ILE A 10 -26.85 14.74 -15.51
N ILE A 11 -27.52 13.59 -15.49
CA ILE A 11 -27.28 12.53 -14.51
C ILE A 11 -27.01 11.20 -15.23
N SER A 12 -25.81 10.64 -15.02
CA SER A 12 -25.43 9.33 -15.53
C SER A 12 -24.62 8.58 -14.48
N VAL A 13 -25.24 7.61 -13.80
CA VAL A 13 -24.62 6.94 -12.66
C VAL A 13 -24.72 5.43 -12.72
N SER A 14 -23.70 4.76 -12.25
CA SER A 14 -23.65 3.31 -12.11
C SER A 14 -24.41 2.84 -10.85
N LYS A 15 -24.28 3.56 -9.72
CA LYS A 15 -24.91 3.27 -8.42
C LYS A 15 -26.25 3.98 -8.27
N LYS A 16 -27.28 3.42 -8.91
CA LYS A 16 -28.61 4.04 -9.04
C LYS A 16 -29.39 4.14 -7.72
N GLU A 17 -29.11 3.31 -6.73
CA GLU A 17 -29.78 3.28 -5.43
C GLU A 17 -29.60 4.60 -4.65
N ASN A 18 -28.48 5.27 -4.87
CA ASN A 18 -28.15 6.51 -4.18
C ASN A 18 -28.89 7.75 -4.75
N LEU A 19 -29.57 7.62 -5.89
CA LEU A 19 -30.36 8.71 -6.49
C LEU A 19 -31.44 9.25 -5.56
N LYS A 20 -32.00 8.41 -4.67
CA LYS A 20 -32.97 8.80 -3.64
C LYS A 20 -32.47 9.92 -2.72
N GLN A 21 -31.16 10.12 -2.59
CA GLN A 21 -30.58 11.17 -1.75
C GLN A 21 -30.65 12.56 -2.40
N ILE A 22 -30.63 12.65 -3.75
CA ILE A 22 -30.52 13.91 -4.48
C ILE A 22 -31.78 14.29 -5.25
N LEU A 23 -32.56 13.33 -5.74
CA LEU A 23 -33.76 13.62 -6.54
C LEU A 23 -34.80 14.50 -5.80
N PRO A 24 -35.06 14.33 -4.50
CA PRO A 24 -36.01 15.19 -3.78
C PRO A 24 -35.61 16.66 -3.79
N ILE A 25 -34.32 16.97 -3.61
CA ILE A 25 -33.85 18.35 -3.59
C ILE A 25 -33.85 18.98 -4.99
N LEU A 26 -33.54 18.19 -6.03
CA LEU A 26 -33.62 18.65 -7.41
C LEU A 26 -35.08 18.97 -7.81
N LYS A 27 -36.03 18.12 -7.40
CA LYS A 27 -37.47 18.38 -7.59
C LYS A 27 -37.93 19.64 -6.85
N LYS A 28 -37.51 19.81 -5.59
CA LYS A 28 -37.85 21.00 -4.77
C LYS A 28 -37.46 22.31 -5.46
N PHE A 29 -36.34 22.33 -6.19
CA PHE A 29 -35.86 23.52 -6.90
C PHE A 29 -36.17 23.52 -8.39
N ASN A 30 -37.10 22.67 -8.86
CA ASN A 30 -37.55 22.56 -10.24
C ASN A 30 -36.40 22.38 -11.27
N VAL A 31 -35.39 21.58 -10.89
CA VAL A 31 -34.26 21.28 -11.78
C VAL A 31 -34.70 20.31 -12.88
N LYS A 32 -34.54 20.70 -14.14
CA LYS A 32 -34.76 19.81 -15.30
C LYS A 32 -33.68 18.73 -15.35
N ILE A 33 -34.05 17.46 -15.42
CA ILE A 33 -33.11 16.34 -15.42
C ILE A 33 -33.03 15.75 -16.82
N ILE A 34 -31.80 15.60 -17.33
CA ILE A 34 -31.48 14.88 -18.56
C ILE A 34 -30.68 13.64 -18.14
N SER A 35 -31.02 12.48 -18.69
CA SER A 35 -30.36 11.23 -18.36
C SER A 35 -30.46 10.21 -19.48
N SER A 36 -29.66 9.16 -19.43
CA SER A 36 -29.67 8.11 -20.45
C SER A 36 -29.76 6.71 -19.88
N GLY A 37 -30.25 5.78 -20.67
CA GLY A 37 -30.22 4.35 -20.43
C GLY A 37 -30.77 3.92 -19.06
N GLY A 38 -30.02 3.09 -18.33
CA GLY A 38 -30.49 2.56 -17.04
C GLY A 38 -30.69 3.61 -15.94
N THR A 39 -29.98 4.77 -16.01
CA THR A 39 -30.20 5.87 -15.05
C THR A 39 -31.53 6.57 -15.34
N TYR A 40 -31.84 6.84 -16.60
CA TYR A 40 -33.14 7.37 -17.02
C TYR A 40 -34.29 6.48 -16.55
N LYS A 41 -34.23 5.17 -16.88
CA LYS A 41 -35.25 4.20 -16.44
C LYS A 41 -35.46 4.22 -14.93
N LYS A 42 -34.36 4.29 -14.15
CA LYS A 42 -34.42 4.33 -12.67
C LYS A 42 -35.06 5.63 -12.15
N ILE A 43 -34.72 6.79 -12.72
CA ILE A 43 -35.32 8.08 -12.32
C ILE A 43 -36.83 8.09 -12.60
N LYS A 44 -37.23 7.58 -13.77
CA LYS A 44 -38.67 7.43 -14.13
C LYS A 44 -39.41 6.48 -13.20
N SER A 45 -38.82 5.32 -12.86
CA SER A 45 -39.43 4.35 -11.92
C SER A 45 -39.59 4.89 -10.49
N MET A 46 -38.89 5.97 -10.16
CA MET A 46 -39.02 6.69 -8.88
C MET A 46 -40.01 7.88 -8.95
N ASN A 47 -40.78 8.00 -10.04
CA ASN A 47 -41.77 9.05 -10.29
C ASN A 47 -41.18 10.49 -10.34
N TYR A 48 -39.97 10.62 -10.91
CA TYR A 48 -39.39 11.94 -11.19
C TYR A 48 -39.40 12.24 -12.69
N LYS A 49 -39.72 13.52 -13.04
CA LYS A 49 -39.61 13.99 -14.42
C LYS A 49 -38.16 13.94 -14.91
N CYS A 50 -37.94 13.34 -16.06
CA CYS A 50 -36.62 13.20 -16.68
C CYS A 50 -36.77 13.13 -18.19
N THR A 51 -35.91 13.82 -18.94
CA THR A 51 -35.82 13.78 -20.39
C THR A 51 -34.71 12.80 -20.78
N GLU A 52 -34.94 11.91 -21.72
CA GLU A 52 -33.90 11.04 -22.23
C GLU A 52 -32.90 11.82 -23.09
N VAL A 53 -31.63 11.39 -23.08
CA VAL A 53 -30.59 12.05 -23.86
C VAL A 53 -30.91 12.02 -25.36
N SER A 54 -31.44 10.93 -25.87
CA SER A 54 -31.89 10.80 -27.28
C SER A 54 -32.94 11.86 -27.63
N ASP A 55 -33.94 12.06 -26.78
CA ASP A 55 -35.00 13.06 -27.01
C ASP A 55 -34.44 14.48 -26.95
N TYR A 56 -33.50 14.74 -25.98
CA TYR A 56 -32.87 16.05 -25.84
C TYR A 56 -31.96 16.39 -27.02
N THR A 57 -31.19 15.41 -27.51
CA THR A 57 -30.23 15.63 -28.60
C THR A 57 -30.89 15.54 -29.99
N GLY A 58 -31.97 14.77 -30.13
CA GLY A 58 -32.53 14.35 -31.39
C GLY A 58 -31.70 13.25 -32.08
N PHE A 59 -30.83 12.56 -31.33
CA PHE A 59 -29.92 11.57 -31.85
C PHE A 59 -30.00 10.26 -31.04
N SER A 60 -30.32 9.17 -31.72
CA SER A 60 -30.44 7.85 -31.10
C SER A 60 -29.09 7.31 -30.62
N GLU A 61 -29.15 6.46 -29.61
CA GLU A 61 -27.96 5.72 -29.11
C GLU A 61 -27.38 4.84 -30.22
N MET A 62 -26.04 4.86 -30.39
CA MET A 62 -25.33 4.09 -31.41
C MET A 62 -24.27 3.16 -30.82
N LEU A 63 -23.83 2.19 -31.64
CA LEU A 63 -22.72 1.28 -31.35
C LEU A 63 -22.90 0.53 -30.01
N GLY A 64 -24.13 0.05 -29.75
CA GLY A 64 -24.43 -0.67 -28.50
C GLY A 64 -24.28 0.18 -27.25
N GLY A 65 -24.45 1.51 -27.35
CA GLY A 65 -24.36 2.43 -26.22
C GLY A 65 -23.00 3.07 -25.99
N ARG A 66 -22.02 2.82 -26.82
CA ARG A 66 -20.72 3.50 -26.74
C ARG A 66 -20.82 4.99 -27.05
N VAL A 67 -21.82 5.39 -27.88
CA VAL A 67 -22.12 6.79 -28.22
C VAL A 67 -23.52 7.12 -27.72
N LYS A 68 -23.61 7.79 -26.60
CA LYS A 68 -24.86 8.30 -26.00
C LYS A 68 -24.75 9.78 -25.67
N THR A 69 -23.81 10.11 -24.77
CA THR A 69 -23.60 11.44 -24.22
C THR A 69 -22.51 12.22 -24.94
N LEU A 70 -21.79 11.58 -25.85
CA LEU A 70 -20.76 12.22 -26.69
C LEU A 70 -21.41 12.98 -27.84
N HIS A 71 -22.15 14.03 -27.50
CA HIS A 71 -22.90 14.82 -28.49
C HIS A 71 -22.63 16.33 -28.30
N PRO A 72 -22.40 17.10 -29.38
CA PRO A 72 -22.11 18.53 -29.31
C PRO A 72 -23.12 19.33 -28.48
N LYS A 73 -24.43 19.01 -28.59
CA LYS A 73 -25.50 19.69 -27.86
C LYS A 73 -25.35 19.58 -26.35
N ILE A 74 -24.90 18.41 -25.85
CA ILE A 74 -24.64 18.21 -24.42
C ILE A 74 -23.39 18.98 -23.98
N HIS A 75 -22.28 18.80 -24.69
CA HIS A 75 -21.01 19.44 -24.33
C HIS A 75 -21.04 20.96 -24.48
N ALA A 76 -21.73 21.51 -25.48
CA ALA A 76 -21.96 22.93 -25.58
C ALA A 76 -22.79 23.47 -24.41
N GLY A 77 -23.83 22.73 -23.98
CA GLY A 77 -24.62 23.06 -22.79
C GLY A 77 -23.79 23.12 -21.50
N ILE A 78 -22.75 22.28 -21.37
CA ILE A 78 -21.84 22.24 -20.24
C ILE A 78 -20.73 23.30 -20.36
N LEU A 79 -20.06 23.39 -21.51
CA LEU A 79 -18.80 24.12 -21.68
C LEU A 79 -18.97 25.60 -21.98
N ASN A 80 -20.18 26.08 -22.31
CA ASN A 80 -20.35 27.48 -22.64
C ASN A 80 -20.09 28.38 -21.43
N ILE A 81 -19.44 29.51 -21.67
CA ILE A 81 -19.17 30.56 -20.69
C ILE A 81 -20.42 31.45 -20.59
N ARG A 82 -21.09 31.44 -19.44
CA ARG A 82 -22.40 32.10 -19.24
C ARG A 82 -22.33 33.63 -19.37
N SER A 83 -21.16 34.25 -19.20
CA SER A 83 -20.95 35.68 -19.37
C SER A 83 -20.73 36.09 -20.85
N SER A 84 -20.32 35.15 -21.72
CA SER A 84 -20.01 35.44 -23.12
C SER A 84 -21.28 35.64 -23.97
N LYS A 85 -21.41 36.84 -24.54
CA LYS A 85 -22.50 37.16 -25.51
C LYS A 85 -22.42 36.23 -26.74
N LYS A 86 -21.22 35.97 -27.26
CA LYS A 86 -20.98 35.09 -28.39
C LYS A 86 -21.54 33.69 -28.12
N HIS A 87 -21.16 33.08 -27.00
CA HIS A 87 -21.63 31.72 -26.64
C HIS A 87 -23.15 31.69 -26.45
N LYS A 88 -23.75 32.70 -25.84
CA LYS A 88 -25.22 32.80 -25.70
C LYS A 88 -25.92 32.78 -27.06
N ASN A 89 -25.42 33.56 -28.01
CA ASN A 89 -25.99 33.63 -29.36
C ASN A 89 -25.84 32.31 -30.12
N GLU A 90 -24.68 31.68 -30.00
CA GLU A 90 -24.45 30.34 -30.62
C GLU A 90 -25.40 29.28 -30.06
N LEU A 91 -25.58 29.21 -28.73
CA LEU A 91 -26.50 28.29 -28.09
C LEU A 91 -27.96 28.57 -28.52
N LYS A 92 -28.36 29.86 -28.59
CA LYS A 92 -29.71 30.26 -29.02
C LYS A 92 -29.98 29.81 -30.46
N LYS A 93 -29.04 30.10 -31.37
CA LYS A 93 -29.16 29.69 -32.80
C LYS A 93 -29.32 28.16 -32.98
N LYS A 94 -28.69 27.36 -32.10
CA LYS A 94 -28.71 25.90 -32.16
C LYS A 94 -29.72 25.25 -31.21
N ASN A 95 -30.58 26.05 -30.57
CA ASN A 95 -31.56 25.61 -29.56
C ASN A 95 -30.93 24.69 -28.48
N ILE A 96 -29.79 25.13 -27.91
CA ILE A 96 -29.07 24.40 -26.87
C ILE A 96 -29.31 25.06 -25.50
N GLN A 97 -29.77 24.27 -24.54
CA GLN A 97 -29.97 24.72 -23.14
C GLN A 97 -28.67 24.60 -22.35
N ASN A 98 -28.52 25.49 -21.36
CA ASN A 98 -27.45 25.34 -20.38
C ASN A 98 -27.62 24.08 -19.54
N ILE A 99 -26.53 23.42 -19.20
CA ILE A 99 -26.46 22.33 -18.21
C ILE A 99 -25.64 22.85 -17.04
N ASP A 100 -26.27 23.03 -15.88
CA ASP A 100 -25.69 23.70 -14.70
C ASP A 100 -25.10 22.73 -13.69
N LEU A 101 -25.51 21.45 -13.78
CA LEU A 101 -25.08 20.40 -12.86
C LEU A 101 -24.80 19.12 -13.64
N VAL A 102 -23.63 18.55 -13.39
CA VAL A 102 -23.20 17.26 -13.94
C VAL A 102 -23.05 16.28 -12.77
N ILE A 103 -23.82 15.20 -12.77
CA ILE A 103 -23.74 14.13 -11.76
C ILE A 103 -23.41 12.83 -12.50
N VAL A 104 -22.15 12.41 -12.39
CA VAL A 104 -21.64 11.24 -13.13
C VAL A 104 -20.72 10.44 -12.23
N ASP A 105 -21.00 9.16 -12.06
CA ASP A 105 -20.02 8.22 -11.54
C ASP A 105 -19.62 7.23 -12.66
N LEU A 106 -18.38 6.75 -12.59
CA LEU A 106 -17.83 5.84 -13.59
C LEU A 106 -18.08 4.39 -13.20
N TYR A 107 -18.06 3.51 -14.17
CA TYR A 107 -18.06 2.07 -13.91
C TYR A 107 -16.84 1.70 -13.05
N PRO A 108 -17.00 0.83 -12.02
CA PRO A 108 -15.91 0.42 -11.14
C PRO A 108 -14.96 -0.54 -11.87
N PHE A 109 -14.12 -0.02 -12.75
CA PHE A 109 -13.18 -0.76 -13.60
C PHE A 109 -12.29 -1.72 -12.80
N GLU A 110 -11.84 -1.32 -11.60
CA GLU A 110 -11.06 -2.18 -10.68
C GLU A 110 -11.76 -3.51 -10.36
N LYS A 111 -13.10 -3.50 -10.21
CA LYS A 111 -13.85 -4.72 -9.90
C LYS A 111 -13.87 -5.70 -11.07
N PHE A 112 -13.83 -5.19 -12.30
CA PHE A 112 -13.84 -6.02 -13.51
C PHE A 112 -12.47 -6.65 -13.79
N ILE A 113 -11.39 -5.91 -13.56
CA ILE A 113 -10.02 -6.45 -13.65
C ILE A 113 -9.85 -7.67 -12.72
N LYS A 114 -10.35 -7.62 -11.50
CA LYS A 114 -10.19 -8.70 -10.50
C LYS A 114 -10.93 -9.97 -10.82
N LYS A 115 -12.00 -9.91 -11.58
CA LYS A 115 -12.79 -11.10 -11.98
C LYS A 115 -12.09 -11.99 -13.00
N LYS A 116 -10.81 -11.70 -13.35
CA LYS A 116 -10.01 -12.44 -14.35
C LYS A 116 -10.76 -12.69 -15.67
N ASN A 117 -11.57 -11.75 -16.09
CA ASN A 117 -12.27 -11.79 -17.37
C ASN A 117 -11.26 -11.70 -18.52
N ASN A 118 -11.66 -12.20 -19.70
CA ASN A 118 -10.88 -12.01 -20.92
C ASN A 118 -10.57 -10.51 -21.13
N PRO A 119 -9.31 -10.11 -21.43
CA PRO A 119 -8.92 -8.72 -21.65
C PRO A 119 -9.82 -7.99 -22.65
N LYS A 120 -10.27 -8.65 -23.72
CA LYS A 120 -11.22 -8.09 -24.70
C LYS A 120 -12.54 -7.67 -24.06
N LYS A 121 -13.02 -8.41 -23.04
CA LYS A 121 -14.24 -8.06 -22.29
C LYS A 121 -14.00 -6.95 -21.28
N ILE A 122 -12.79 -6.86 -20.72
CA ILE A 122 -12.44 -5.82 -19.76
C ILE A 122 -12.41 -4.44 -20.42
N VAL A 123 -11.92 -4.34 -21.66
CA VAL A 123 -11.89 -3.09 -22.44
C VAL A 123 -13.29 -2.48 -22.58
N GLU A 124 -14.35 -3.29 -22.71
CA GLU A 124 -15.74 -2.80 -22.81
C GLU A 124 -16.23 -2.07 -21.55
N TYR A 125 -15.55 -2.22 -20.41
CA TYR A 125 -15.86 -1.49 -19.18
C TYR A 125 -15.08 -0.18 -19.05
N ILE A 126 -14.26 0.20 -20.05
CA ILE A 126 -13.61 1.50 -20.08
C ILE A 126 -14.65 2.55 -20.48
N ASP A 127 -15.00 3.42 -19.55
CA ASP A 127 -15.95 4.50 -19.76
C ASP A 127 -15.25 5.67 -20.48
N VAL A 128 -15.81 6.09 -21.62
CA VAL A 128 -15.34 7.24 -22.38
C VAL A 128 -16.25 8.45 -22.18
N GLY A 129 -17.55 8.24 -22.21
CA GLY A 129 -18.56 9.29 -22.09
C GLY A 129 -18.61 9.95 -20.72
N GLY A 130 -18.48 9.13 -19.66
CA GLY A 130 -18.48 9.62 -18.27
C GLY A 130 -17.32 10.56 -17.98
N PRO A 131 -16.06 10.18 -18.24
CA PRO A 131 -14.91 11.08 -18.07
C PRO A 131 -15.03 12.38 -18.86
N THR A 132 -15.54 12.36 -20.08
CA THR A 132 -15.72 13.60 -20.86
C THR A 132 -16.74 14.55 -20.24
N LEU A 133 -17.87 14.04 -19.74
CA LEU A 133 -18.86 14.85 -19.01
C LEU A 133 -18.26 15.45 -17.73
N ILE A 134 -17.55 14.64 -16.93
CA ILE A 134 -16.91 15.06 -15.69
C ILE A 134 -15.89 16.16 -15.98
N ARG A 135 -15.00 15.95 -16.95
CA ARG A 135 -13.96 16.92 -17.33
C ARG A 135 -14.55 18.21 -17.89
N GLY A 136 -15.62 18.11 -18.68
CA GLY A 136 -16.34 19.28 -19.22
C GLY A 136 -16.92 20.14 -18.10
N GLY A 137 -17.66 19.53 -17.16
CA GLY A 137 -18.21 20.22 -15.98
C GLY A 137 -17.14 20.80 -15.07
N ALA A 138 -16.08 20.04 -14.82
CA ALA A 138 -14.96 20.46 -14.00
C ALA A 138 -14.19 21.65 -14.60
N LYS A 139 -13.94 21.65 -15.92
CA LYS A 139 -13.31 22.77 -16.61
C LYS A 139 -14.11 24.06 -16.49
N ASN A 140 -15.43 23.97 -16.55
CA ASN A 140 -16.33 25.13 -16.49
C ASN A 140 -16.88 25.39 -15.09
N TYR A 141 -16.08 25.16 -14.03
CA TYR A 141 -16.50 25.33 -12.63
C TYR A 141 -16.99 26.74 -12.26
N ASN A 142 -16.68 27.74 -13.06
CA ASN A 142 -17.22 29.08 -12.85
C ASN A 142 -18.75 29.10 -13.03
N ASP A 143 -19.29 28.24 -13.85
CA ASP A 143 -20.70 28.21 -14.23
C ASP A 143 -21.40 26.88 -13.93
N VAL A 144 -20.67 25.77 -13.79
CA VAL A 144 -21.19 24.40 -13.67
C VAL A 144 -20.69 23.73 -12.38
N ALA A 145 -21.60 23.06 -11.68
CA ALA A 145 -21.23 22.15 -10.59
C ALA A 145 -21.06 20.73 -11.13
N VAL A 146 -20.01 20.01 -10.68
CA VAL A 146 -19.78 18.62 -11.04
C VAL A 146 -19.73 17.74 -9.79
N ILE A 147 -20.41 16.63 -9.81
CA ILE A 147 -20.41 15.63 -8.72
C ILE A 147 -20.02 14.28 -9.34
N SER A 148 -18.85 13.77 -8.95
CA SER A 148 -18.28 12.54 -9.50
C SER A 148 -18.28 11.34 -8.53
N ALA A 149 -18.83 11.53 -7.32
CA ALA A 149 -18.89 10.46 -6.31
C ALA A 149 -20.16 10.55 -5.46
N THR A 150 -20.75 9.41 -5.12
CA THR A 150 -21.94 9.33 -4.26
C THR A 150 -21.71 9.88 -2.85
N SER A 151 -20.47 9.85 -2.35
CA SER A 151 -20.07 10.44 -1.06
C SER A 151 -20.26 11.96 -0.98
N ASP A 152 -20.42 12.64 -2.12
CA ASP A 152 -20.61 14.09 -2.18
C ASP A 152 -22.08 14.50 -2.36
N TYR A 153 -23.02 13.55 -2.47
CA TYR A 153 -24.44 13.85 -2.62
C TYR A 153 -24.99 14.67 -1.45
N LEU A 154 -24.65 14.29 -0.23
CA LEU A 154 -25.10 15.05 0.95
C LEU A 154 -24.50 16.47 1.01
N LYS A 155 -23.28 16.67 0.47
CA LYS A 155 -22.67 18.00 0.36
C LYS A 155 -23.42 18.84 -0.65
N LEU A 156 -23.78 18.28 -1.81
CA LEU A 156 -24.63 18.95 -2.80
C LEU A 156 -25.98 19.34 -2.21
N VAL A 157 -26.65 18.42 -1.49
CA VAL A 157 -27.93 18.68 -0.86
C VAL A 157 -27.84 19.84 0.14
N LYS A 158 -26.80 19.86 1.00
CA LYS A 158 -26.56 20.93 1.96
C LYS A 158 -26.32 22.27 1.24
N GLU A 159 -25.53 22.28 0.18
CA GLU A 159 -25.22 23.46 -0.62
C GLU A 159 -26.50 24.05 -1.27
N LEU A 160 -27.29 23.21 -1.94
CA LEU A 160 -28.55 23.62 -2.57
C LEU A 160 -29.58 24.14 -1.56
N LYS A 161 -29.68 23.54 -0.36
CA LYS A 161 -30.53 24.03 0.72
C LYS A 161 -30.08 25.39 1.19
N LYS A 162 -28.78 25.56 1.49
CA LYS A 162 -28.18 26.78 2.01
C LYS A 162 -28.39 27.97 1.07
N TYR A 163 -28.22 27.75 -0.23
CA TYR A 163 -28.29 28.80 -1.24
C TYR A 163 -29.53 28.73 -2.14
N LYS A 164 -30.64 28.22 -1.60
CA LYS A 164 -31.95 28.21 -2.25
C LYS A 164 -31.92 27.72 -3.72
N GLY A 165 -31.27 26.57 -3.94
CA GLY A 165 -31.13 25.93 -5.27
C GLY A 165 -29.98 26.47 -6.09
N SER A 166 -29.03 27.17 -5.48
CA SER A 166 -27.83 27.65 -6.13
C SER A 166 -26.58 27.01 -5.54
N THR A 167 -25.44 27.12 -6.23
CA THR A 167 -24.13 26.67 -5.74
C THR A 167 -23.15 27.83 -5.68
N SER A 168 -22.29 27.86 -4.66
CA SER A 168 -21.24 28.86 -4.52
C SER A 168 -20.02 28.52 -5.40
N LEU A 169 -19.24 29.53 -5.77
CA LEU A 169 -17.99 29.33 -6.52
C LEU A 169 -17.00 28.44 -5.74
N LYS A 170 -16.93 28.60 -4.41
CA LYS A 170 -16.07 27.78 -3.54
C LYS A 170 -16.45 26.30 -3.65
N PHE A 171 -17.73 25.99 -3.61
CA PHE A 171 -18.23 24.62 -3.77
C PHE A 171 -17.87 24.06 -5.15
N ARG A 172 -18.19 24.82 -6.23
CA ARG A 172 -17.91 24.35 -7.60
C ARG A 172 -16.42 24.12 -7.85
N LYS A 173 -15.55 25.04 -7.38
CA LYS A 173 -14.09 24.91 -7.49
C LYS A 173 -13.57 23.69 -6.74
N TYR A 174 -14.08 23.44 -5.52
CA TYR A 174 -13.72 22.27 -4.72
C TYR A 174 -14.15 20.95 -5.41
N MET A 175 -15.37 20.91 -5.94
CA MET A 175 -15.87 19.72 -6.66
C MET A 175 -15.13 19.52 -7.99
N SER A 176 -14.72 20.58 -8.68
CA SER A 176 -13.87 20.49 -9.88
C SER A 176 -12.52 19.84 -9.59
N ALA A 177 -11.84 20.24 -8.51
CA ALA A 177 -10.58 19.63 -8.10
C ALA A 177 -10.75 18.12 -7.82
N LYS A 178 -11.83 17.75 -7.11
CA LYS A 178 -12.16 16.33 -6.87
C LYS A 178 -12.45 15.56 -8.16
N ALA A 179 -13.16 16.18 -9.10
CA ALA A 179 -13.50 15.57 -10.38
C ALA A 179 -12.25 15.26 -11.22
N PHE A 180 -11.30 16.20 -11.29
CA PHE A 180 -10.02 15.94 -11.97
C PHE A 180 -9.19 14.87 -11.26
N SER A 181 -9.14 14.88 -9.92
CA SER A 181 -8.48 13.80 -9.16
C SER A 181 -9.12 12.44 -9.45
N PHE A 182 -10.44 12.38 -9.56
CA PHE A 182 -11.16 11.14 -9.84
C PHE A 182 -10.89 10.61 -11.26
N THR A 183 -10.90 11.46 -12.29
CA THR A 183 -10.58 11.03 -13.65
C THR A 183 -9.12 10.63 -13.79
N ALA A 184 -8.18 11.35 -13.16
CA ALA A 184 -6.76 10.97 -13.15
C ALA A 184 -6.53 9.62 -12.45
N TYR A 185 -7.21 9.37 -11.33
CA TYR A 185 -7.20 8.08 -10.63
C TYR A 185 -7.71 6.96 -11.54
N TYR A 186 -8.84 7.17 -12.21
CA TYR A 186 -9.44 6.23 -13.13
C TYR A 186 -8.51 5.88 -14.30
N ASP A 187 -7.95 6.89 -14.97
CA ASP A 187 -7.01 6.71 -16.08
C ASP A 187 -5.72 6.03 -15.64
N SER A 188 -5.26 6.31 -14.42
CA SER A 188 -4.08 5.65 -13.85
C SER A 188 -4.30 4.15 -13.67
N ILE A 189 -5.49 3.72 -13.23
CA ILE A 189 -5.82 2.30 -13.09
C ILE A 189 -5.80 1.61 -14.46
N ILE A 190 -6.45 2.22 -15.47
CA ILE A 190 -6.50 1.69 -16.83
C ILE A 190 -5.09 1.57 -17.42
N SER A 191 -4.30 2.64 -17.32
CA SER A 191 -2.92 2.67 -17.81
C SER A 191 -2.06 1.59 -17.16
N ASN A 192 -2.13 1.45 -15.83
CA ASN A 192 -1.35 0.42 -15.14
C ASN A 192 -1.84 -1.00 -15.49
N TRP A 193 -3.13 -1.21 -15.68
CA TRP A 193 -3.68 -2.49 -16.13
C TRP A 193 -3.16 -2.86 -17.54
N LEU A 194 -3.25 -1.96 -18.52
CA LEU A 194 -2.75 -2.19 -19.89
C LEU A 194 -1.24 -2.46 -19.90
N ASN A 195 -0.45 -1.71 -19.15
CA ASN A 195 0.99 -1.96 -19.03
C ASN A 195 1.29 -3.37 -18.46
N ASN A 196 0.49 -3.83 -17.49
CA ASN A 196 0.64 -5.18 -16.93
C ASN A 196 0.27 -6.27 -17.93
N GLU A 197 -0.82 -6.11 -18.70
CA GLU A 197 -1.21 -7.03 -19.78
C GLU A 197 -0.10 -7.17 -20.84
N LEU A 198 0.52 -6.04 -21.19
CA LEU A 198 1.63 -5.99 -22.14
C LEU A 198 3.00 -6.33 -21.50
N LYS A 199 3.04 -6.65 -20.21
CA LYS A 199 4.28 -6.93 -19.46
C LYS A 199 5.31 -5.79 -19.49
N ILE A 200 4.85 -4.55 -19.70
CA ILE A 200 5.69 -3.35 -19.69
C ILE A 200 6.00 -2.98 -18.24
N LYS A 201 7.21 -3.28 -17.77
CA LYS A 201 7.63 -3.02 -16.40
C LYS A 201 7.88 -1.54 -16.11
N PHE A 202 8.45 -0.82 -17.07
CA PHE A 202 8.86 0.58 -16.97
C PHE A 202 8.32 1.37 -18.16
N PRO A 203 7.07 1.85 -18.09
CA PRO A 203 6.47 2.63 -19.17
C PRO A 203 7.11 4.02 -19.28
N PHE A 204 7.06 4.63 -20.47
CA PHE A 204 7.61 5.97 -20.74
C PHE A 204 7.00 7.05 -19.81
N LYS A 205 5.71 6.99 -19.53
CA LYS A 205 5.05 7.83 -18.51
C LYS A 205 4.49 6.94 -17.41
N LYS A 206 4.95 7.14 -16.17
CA LYS A 206 4.53 6.36 -15.01
C LYS A 206 3.49 7.11 -14.20
N THR A 207 2.34 6.49 -13.98
CA THR A 207 1.28 7.00 -13.11
C THR A 207 1.21 6.20 -11.82
N LEU A 208 0.86 6.88 -10.72
CA LEU A 208 0.56 6.29 -9.43
C LEU A 208 -0.84 6.73 -9.01
N HIS A 209 -1.56 5.84 -8.35
CA HIS A 209 -2.88 6.14 -7.80
C HIS A 209 -3.01 5.62 -6.38
N GLY A 210 -3.86 6.28 -5.60
CA GLY A 210 -4.17 5.85 -4.25
C GLY A 210 -5.47 6.49 -3.75
N GLU A 211 -6.26 5.72 -3.02
CA GLU A 211 -7.46 6.20 -2.34
C GLU A 211 -7.16 6.43 -0.86
N LEU A 212 -7.48 7.63 -0.35
CA LEU A 212 -7.29 7.96 1.06
C LEU A 212 -8.07 6.98 1.95
N THR A 213 -7.35 6.30 2.83
CA THR A 213 -7.91 5.30 3.73
C THR A 213 -7.97 5.81 5.16
N GLU A 214 -6.90 6.43 5.63
CA GLU A 214 -6.78 6.83 7.03
C GLU A 214 -6.00 8.14 7.18
N ASN A 215 -6.49 9.03 8.07
CA ASN A 215 -5.73 10.15 8.57
C ASN A 215 -4.89 9.65 9.74
N LEU A 216 -3.57 9.71 9.60
CA LEU A 216 -2.67 9.26 10.67
C LEU A 216 -2.55 10.33 11.75
N ARG A 217 -2.18 9.92 12.96
CA ARG A 217 -1.97 10.85 14.07
C ARG A 217 -0.97 11.95 13.73
N TYR A 218 0.13 11.57 13.08
CA TYR A 218 1.22 12.43 12.59
C TYR A 218 2.06 11.64 11.57
N GLY A 219 3.03 12.27 10.92
CA GLY A 219 4.03 11.65 10.05
C GLY A 219 5.10 10.91 10.86
N GLU A 220 6.37 11.00 10.48
CA GLU A 220 7.47 10.48 11.29
C GLU A 220 7.59 11.23 12.62
N ASN A 221 7.37 12.55 12.57
CA ASN A 221 7.45 13.44 13.72
C ASN A 221 6.10 14.11 14.02
N PRO A 222 5.84 14.52 15.27
CA PRO A 222 4.53 15.08 15.69
C PRO A 222 4.06 16.31 14.91
N HIS A 223 4.97 17.12 14.40
CA HIS A 223 4.66 18.32 13.61
C HIS A 223 4.32 18.02 12.13
N GLN A 224 4.58 16.80 11.66
CA GLN A 224 4.32 16.37 10.28
C GLN A 224 2.93 15.75 10.16
N GLN A 225 2.17 16.13 9.14
CA GLN A 225 0.92 15.44 8.81
C GLN A 225 1.19 14.16 8.02
N GLY A 226 0.51 13.08 8.38
CA GLY A 226 0.58 11.80 7.68
C GLY A 226 -0.79 11.33 7.20
N ARG A 227 -0.81 10.60 6.09
CA ARG A 227 -2.01 9.98 5.52
C ARG A 227 -1.66 8.62 4.96
N LEU A 228 -2.59 7.67 5.04
CA LEU A 228 -2.48 6.38 4.38
C LEU A 228 -3.38 6.36 3.15
N TYR A 229 -2.79 6.03 2.02
CA TYR A 229 -3.50 5.77 0.77
C TYR A 229 -3.36 4.29 0.41
N LYS A 230 -4.46 3.65 0.07
CA LYS A 230 -4.45 2.29 -0.47
C LYS A 230 -4.36 2.34 -2.00
N THR A 231 -3.64 1.39 -2.56
CA THR A 231 -3.49 1.17 -4.01
C THR A 231 -4.28 -0.04 -4.51
N SER A 232 -5.10 -0.63 -3.64
CA SER A 232 -5.99 -1.77 -3.92
C SER A 232 -7.23 -1.67 -3.03
N ASP A 233 -8.24 -2.52 -3.25
CA ASP A 233 -9.52 -2.44 -2.50
C ASP A 233 -9.37 -2.66 -1.00
N ASN A 234 -8.43 -3.51 -0.59
CA ASN A 234 -8.26 -3.89 0.81
C ASN A 234 -6.78 -3.97 1.18
N LEU A 235 -6.41 -3.36 2.29
CA LEU A 235 -5.08 -3.50 2.89
C LEU A 235 -4.84 -4.91 3.47
N GLY A 236 -5.90 -5.65 3.75
CA GLY A 236 -5.83 -6.95 4.43
C GLY A 236 -5.46 -6.87 5.91
N LEU A 237 -5.42 -5.67 6.48
CA LEU A 237 -5.10 -5.39 7.88
C LEU A 237 -6.34 -4.83 8.58
N LYS A 238 -6.74 -5.45 9.70
CA LYS A 238 -7.88 -5.00 10.49
C LYS A 238 -7.43 -4.66 11.91
N LYS A 239 -7.55 -3.39 12.31
CA LYS A 239 -7.33 -2.96 13.70
C LYS A 239 -8.49 -3.46 14.57
N LEU A 240 -8.19 -4.24 15.60
CA LEU A 240 -9.18 -4.82 16.54
C LEU A 240 -9.29 -4.00 17.83
N SER A 241 -8.24 -3.28 18.23
CA SER A 241 -8.23 -2.41 19.43
C SER A 241 -7.01 -1.48 19.42
N GLY A 242 -6.96 -0.59 20.40
CA GLY A 242 -5.84 0.32 20.66
C GLY A 242 -6.00 1.69 20.00
N LYS A 243 -5.02 2.56 20.25
CA LYS A 243 -4.93 3.90 19.68
C LYS A 243 -4.82 3.86 18.15
N ASP A 244 -5.01 5.00 17.50
CA ASP A 244 -4.79 5.12 16.06
C ASP A 244 -3.32 4.89 15.71
N LEU A 245 -3.10 4.40 14.50
CA LEU A 245 -1.76 4.12 13.99
C LEU A 245 -1.08 5.43 13.55
N SER A 246 0.23 5.49 13.76
CA SER A 246 1.08 6.55 13.22
C SER A 246 1.75 6.08 11.92
N TYR A 247 2.40 7.01 11.23
CA TYR A 247 3.26 6.71 10.09
C TYR A 247 4.32 5.66 10.43
N ASN A 248 5.01 5.85 11.57
CA ASN A 248 6.03 4.91 12.05
C ASN A 248 5.46 3.52 12.34
N ASN A 249 4.23 3.45 12.90
CA ASN A 249 3.60 2.15 13.11
C ASN A 249 3.37 1.41 11.79
N TYR A 250 2.89 2.08 10.73
CA TYR A 250 2.72 1.45 9.43
C TYR A 250 4.06 1.03 8.81
N ASN A 251 5.10 1.86 8.89
CA ASN A 251 6.43 1.51 8.40
C ASN A 251 6.96 0.24 9.07
N ASP A 252 6.87 0.17 10.39
CA ASP A 252 7.29 -1.01 11.17
C ASP A 252 6.41 -2.24 10.91
N ILE A 253 5.08 -2.06 10.76
CA ILE A 253 4.13 -3.13 10.39
C ILE A 253 4.54 -3.78 9.07
N TYR A 254 4.77 -2.98 8.04
CA TYR A 254 5.15 -3.52 6.73
C TYR A 254 6.56 -4.13 6.73
N ALA A 255 7.50 -3.57 7.50
CA ALA A 255 8.82 -4.18 7.71
C ALA A 255 8.68 -5.57 8.36
N ALA A 256 7.86 -5.69 9.41
CA ALA A 256 7.60 -6.95 10.10
C ALA A 256 6.93 -7.99 9.19
N LEU A 257 5.89 -7.60 8.45
CA LEU A 257 5.17 -8.48 7.54
C LEU A 257 6.05 -8.97 6.37
N ASN A 258 6.98 -8.13 5.89
CA ASN A 258 7.93 -8.52 4.84
C ASN A 258 8.88 -9.62 5.30
N ILE A 259 9.35 -9.59 6.54
CA ILE A 259 10.15 -10.68 7.11
C ILE A 259 9.27 -11.90 7.35
N LEU A 260 8.10 -11.70 7.96
CA LEU A 260 7.20 -12.77 8.37
C LEU A 260 6.75 -13.66 7.22
N LYS A 261 6.52 -13.07 6.01
CA LYS A 261 6.16 -13.83 4.79
C LYS A 261 7.25 -14.78 4.32
N SER A 262 8.52 -14.51 4.66
CA SER A 262 9.66 -15.34 4.28
C SER A 262 9.89 -16.52 5.24
N LEU A 263 9.21 -16.54 6.38
CA LEU A 263 9.31 -17.59 7.38
C LEU A 263 8.32 -18.70 7.13
N LYS A 264 8.62 -19.89 7.68
CA LYS A 264 7.73 -21.03 7.58
C LYS A 264 6.36 -20.70 8.19
N LYS A 265 5.29 -21.08 7.50
CA LYS A 265 3.90 -20.85 7.94
C LYS A 265 3.68 -21.38 9.35
N ASN A 266 3.04 -20.57 10.20
CA ASN A 266 2.69 -20.81 11.60
C ASN A 266 3.87 -20.99 12.59
N HIS A 267 5.10 -20.66 12.18
CA HIS A 267 6.29 -20.85 13.03
C HIS A 267 7.03 -19.53 13.34
N GLY A 268 6.59 -18.41 12.76
CA GLY A 268 7.39 -17.17 12.76
C GLY A 268 6.96 -16.19 13.81
N THR A 269 7.95 -15.60 14.48
CA THR A 269 7.85 -14.37 15.25
C THR A 269 8.91 -13.39 14.81
N VAL A 270 8.52 -12.13 14.59
CA VAL A 270 9.38 -11.01 14.20
C VAL A 270 9.12 -9.85 15.16
N ILE A 271 10.17 -9.29 15.73
CA ILE A 271 10.11 -8.07 16.54
C ILE A 271 10.84 -6.97 15.78
N ILE A 272 10.16 -5.85 15.55
CA ILE A 272 10.67 -4.71 14.76
C ILE A 272 10.66 -3.46 15.61
N LYS A 273 11.68 -2.65 15.43
CA LYS A 273 11.70 -1.24 15.85
C LYS A 273 12.47 -0.42 14.81
N HIS A 274 11.91 0.73 14.41
CA HIS A 274 12.49 1.62 13.40
C HIS A 274 12.82 0.90 12.07
N ALA A 275 11.87 0.08 11.61
CA ALA A 275 11.94 -0.74 10.39
C ALA A 275 13.11 -1.75 10.34
N ASN A 276 13.78 -1.99 11.46
CA ASN A 276 14.83 -3.01 11.61
C ASN A 276 14.40 -4.11 12.60
N PRO A 277 14.77 -5.38 12.36
CA PRO A 277 14.48 -6.44 13.31
C PRO A 277 15.36 -6.34 14.57
N CYS A 278 14.71 -6.37 15.73
CA CYS A 278 15.35 -6.59 17.02
C CYS A 278 15.62 -8.08 17.22
N GLY A 279 14.74 -8.93 16.69
CA GLY A 279 14.89 -10.36 16.73
C GLY A 279 13.85 -11.09 15.88
N VAL A 280 14.27 -12.26 15.37
CA VAL A 280 13.45 -13.11 14.50
C VAL A 280 13.65 -14.58 14.91
N SER A 281 12.55 -15.31 14.97
CA SER A 281 12.60 -16.74 15.23
C SER A 281 11.58 -17.52 14.40
N SER A 282 11.88 -18.76 14.09
CA SER A 282 11.03 -19.68 13.31
C SER A 282 10.88 -21.05 13.99
N GLU A 283 10.51 -21.05 15.27
CA GLU A 283 10.25 -22.25 16.06
C GLU A 283 8.80 -22.73 15.91
N LYS A 284 8.56 -24.06 16.04
CA LYS A 284 7.21 -24.64 15.94
C LYS A 284 6.28 -24.13 17.03
N ASP A 285 6.76 -24.11 18.28
CA ASP A 285 6.01 -23.56 19.40
C ASP A 285 6.06 -22.03 19.37
N GLN A 286 4.89 -21.39 19.33
CA GLN A 286 4.80 -19.93 19.19
C GLN A 286 5.32 -19.17 20.42
N PHE A 287 5.23 -19.78 21.62
CA PHE A 287 5.76 -19.19 22.84
C PHE A 287 7.30 -19.23 22.82
N LYS A 288 7.89 -20.38 22.44
CA LYS A 288 9.34 -20.51 22.24
C LYS A 288 9.81 -19.58 21.14
N SER A 289 9.07 -19.48 20.01
CA SER A 289 9.41 -18.57 18.91
C SER A 289 9.46 -17.12 19.37
N PHE A 290 8.45 -16.66 20.12
CA PHE A 290 8.45 -15.32 20.70
C PHE A 290 9.62 -15.10 21.65
N ARG A 291 9.86 -16.01 22.60
CA ARG A 291 10.95 -15.87 23.57
C ARG A 291 12.32 -15.80 22.89
N GLN A 292 12.56 -16.65 21.89
CA GLN A 292 13.82 -16.64 21.15
C GLN A 292 14.02 -15.34 20.35
N ALA A 293 12.96 -14.82 19.73
CA ALA A 293 13.02 -13.53 19.05
C ALA A 293 13.27 -12.37 20.05
N PHE A 294 12.63 -12.41 21.22
CA PHE A 294 12.73 -11.36 22.23
C PHE A 294 14.12 -11.27 22.87
N ILE A 295 14.72 -12.39 23.21
CA ILE A 295 16.04 -12.40 23.90
C ILE A 295 17.20 -12.01 23.01
N CYS A 296 17.01 -11.90 21.68
CA CYS A 296 18.05 -11.42 20.74
C CYS A 296 18.47 -9.97 21.04
N ASP A 297 17.49 -9.11 21.39
CA ASP A 297 17.71 -7.73 21.81
C ASP A 297 16.51 -7.23 22.63
N PRO A 298 16.41 -7.59 23.91
CA PRO A 298 15.26 -7.26 24.75
C PRO A 298 15.14 -5.76 25.03
N ILE A 299 16.26 -5.03 24.98
CA ILE A 299 16.28 -3.57 25.21
C ILE A 299 15.63 -2.86 24.02
N SER A 300 16.07 -3.16 22.80
CA SER A 300 15.49 -2.54 21.60
C SER A 300 14.05 -3.00 21.34
N ALA A 301 13.66 -4.19 21.78
CA ALA A 301 12.30 -4.71 21.64
C ALA A 301 11.25 -3.92 22.44
N PHE A 302 11.67 -3.18 23.48
CA PHE A 302 10.79 -2.34 24.28
C PHE A 302 10.15 -1.24 23.41
N GLY A 303 8.81 -1.18 23.41
CA GLY A 303 8.05 -0.24 22.58
C GLY A 303 8.02 -0.59 21.08
N GLY A 304 8.56 -1.74 20.71
CA GLY A 304 8.54 -2.22 19.33
C GLY A 304 7.21 -2.85 18.90
N ILE A 305 7.22 -3.45 17.72
CA ILE A 305 6.10 -4.17 17.11
C ILE A 305 6.41 -5.66 17.06
N VAL A 306 5.45 -6.49 17.45
CA VAL A 306 5.55 -7.96 17.36
C VAL A 306 4.63 -8.45 16.26
N ALA A 307 5.17 -9.20 15.29
CA ALA A 307 4.40 -9.86 14.24
C ALA A 307 4.55 -11.38 14.35
N ILE A 308 3.40 -12.08 14.26
CA ILE A 308 3.29 -13.54 14.45
C ILE A 308 2.49 -14.12 13.30
N ASN A 309 2.99 -15.16 12.62
CA ASN A 309 2.31 -15.75 11.46
C ASN A 309 1.36 -16.91 11.80
N SER A 310 0.92 -17.00 13.06
CA SER A 310 -0.09 -17.94 13.54
C SER A 310 -1.17 -17.19 14.35
N ILE A 311 -2.22 -17.88 14.78
CA ILE A 311 -3.24 -17.34 15.70
C ILE A 311 -2.65 -17.27 17.11
N VAL A 312 -2.70 -16.12 17.77
CA VAL A 312 -2.18 -15.93 19.14
C VAL A 312 -2.98 -16.75 20.15
N SER A 313 -2.32 -17.63 20.87
CA SER A 313 -2.90 -18.43 21.95
C SER A 313 -2.99 -17.67 23.28
N LYS A 314 -3.79 -18.19 24.23
CA LYS A 314 -3.87 -17.65 25.60
C LYS A 314 -2.48 -17.61 26.27
N LYS A 315 -1.68 -18.69 26.16
CA LYS A 315 -0.33 -18.82 26.74
C LYS A 315 0.58 -17.71 26.24
N LEU A 316 0.63 -17.50 24.93
CA LEU A 316 1.46 -16.44 24.34
C LEU A 316 0.95 -15.04 24.70
N ALA A 317 -0.37 -14.82 24.75
CA ALA A 317 -0.95 -13.54 25.12
C ALA A 317 -0.58 -13.12 26.54
N ILE A 318 -0.52 -14.05 27.49
CA ILE A 318 -0.05 -13.79 28.86
C ILE A 318 1.39 -13.28 28.84
N GLU A 319 2.27 -13.88 28.07
CA GLU A 319 3.68 -13.46 27.99
C GLU A 319 3.84 -12.11 27.28
N LEU A 320 3.15 -11.90 26.18
CA LEU A 320 3.10 -10.61 25.48
C LEU A 320 2.58 -9.49 26.38
N ASN A 321 1.61 -9.79 27.24
CA ASN A 321 1.03 -8.81 28.15
C ASN A 321 2.00 -8.34 29.24
N LYS A 322 3.04 -9.14 29.60
CA LYS A 322 4.08 -8.76 30.57
C LYS A 322 5.04 -7.70 30.01
N LYS A 323 5.08 -7.50 28.71
CA LYS A 323 6.03 -6.60 28.03
C LYS A 323 5.30 -5.37 27.47
N PHE A 324 6.04 -4.32 27.20
CA PHE A 324 5.51 -3.14 26.54
C PHE A 324 5.80 -3.21 25.04
N PHE A 325 4.74 -3.35 24.25
CA PHE A 325 4.75 -3.25 22.80
C PHE A 325 3.71 -2.22 22.34
N GLU A 326 3.98 -1.55 21.23
CA GLU A 326 3.01 -0.62 20.64
C GLU A 326 1.97 -1.33 19.78
N VAL A 327 2.37 -2.37 19.05
CA VAL A 327 1.52 -3.12 18.12
C VAL A 327 1.81 -4.61 18.21
N ILE A 328 0.78 -5.41 18.18
CA ILE A 328 0.87 -6.86 17.95
C ILE A 328 0.07 -7.19 16.70
N ILE A 329 0.73 -7.83 15.73
CA ILE A 329 0.14 -8.26 14.46
C ILE A 329 0.13 -9.78 14.41
N SER A 330 -0.99 -10.35 13.99
CA SER A 330 -1.13 -11.80 13.93
C SER A 330 -2.18 -12.20 12.90
N LYS A 331 -2.17 -13.46 12.48
CA LYS A 331 -3.24 -14.04 11.63
C LYS A 331 -4.56 -14.26 12.38
N GLY A 332 -4.69 -13.66 13.56
CA GLY A 332 -5.84 -13.72 14.42
C GLY A 332 -5.45 -13.92 15.88
N PHE A 333 -6.44 -13.84 16.75
CA PHE A 333 -6.29 -13.99 18.18
C PHE A 333 -7.41 -14.90 18.68
N ASN A 334 -7.10 -15.90 19.50
CA ASN A 334 -8.19 -16.63 20.13
C ASN A 334 -8.95 -15.75 21.15
N LYS A 335 -10.19 -16.10 21.48
CA LYS A 335 -11.08 -15.29 22.33
C LYS A 335 -10.39 -14.87 23.66
N ASN A 336 -9.72 -15.82 24.32
CA ASN A 336 -9.04 -15.55 25.60
C ASN A 336 -7.79 -14.67 25.43
N ALA A 337 -7.02 -14.85 24.35
CA ALA A 337 -5.87 -14.00 24.04
C ALA A 337 -6.33 -12.56 23.81
N LEU A 338 -7.40 -12.38 23.04
CA LEU A 338 -7.96 -11.07 22.76
C LEU A 338 -8.45 -10.36 24.03
N LYS A 339 -9.14 -11.10 24.94
CA LYS A 339 -9.57 -10.58 26.24
C LYS A 339 -8.40 -10.11 27.11
N ILE A 340 -7.30 -10.87 27.14
CA ILE A 340 -6.09 -10.51 27.90
C ILE A 340 -5.43 -9.25 27.35
N LEU A 341 -5.18 -9.22 26.02
CA LEU A 341 -4.42 -8.14 25.40
C LEU A 341 -5.20 -6.83 25.31
N LYS A 342 -6.53 -6.86 25.18
CA LYS A 342 -7.41 -5.68 25.20
C LYS A 342 -7.42 -4.94 26.54
N LYS A 343 -6.96 -5.54 27.64
CA LYS A 343 -6.80 -4.83 28.93
C LYS A 343 -5.84 -3.64 28.81
N LYS A 344 -4.86 -3.70 27.90
CA LYS A 344 -3.96 -2.59 27.57
C LYS A 344 -4.61 -1.66 26.53
N LYS A 345 -5.34 -0.64 27.00
CA LYS A 345 -6.12 0.29 26.15
C LYS A 345 -5.33 0.92 24.99
N ASN A 346 -4.04 1.12 25.16
CA ASN A 346 -3.17 1.76 24.15
C ASN A 346 -2.55 0.77 23.15
N LEU A 347 -2.55 -0.54 23.45
CA LEU A 347 -1.96 -1.58 22.61
C LEU A 347 -2.81 -1.80 21.34
N ARG A 348 -2.19 -1.65 20.19
CA ARG A 348 -2.84 -1.88 18.91
C ARG A 348 -2.76 -3.35 18.55
N LEU A 349 -3.91 -3.98 18.36
CA LEU A 349 -4.01 -5.36 17.90
C LEU A 349 -4.47 -5.36 16.45
N ILE A 350 -3.67 -5.97 15.59
CA ILE A 350 -3.90 -6.01 14.13
C ILE A 350 -4.11 -7.46 13.70
N ASP A 351 -5.26 -7.71 13.08
CA ASP A 351 -5.52 -8.96 12.39
C ASP A 351 -5.04 -8.84 10.94
N SER A 352 -4.11 -9.72 10.56
CA SER A 352 -3.53 -9.82 9.22
C SER A 352 -3.97 -11.09 8.48
N SER A 353 -5.07 -11.73 8.89
CA SER A 353 -5.57 -12.98 8.27
C SER A 353 -5.85 -12.80 6.77
N GLN A 354 -6.30 -11.61 6.36
CA GLN A 354 -6.62 -11.24 4.99
C GLN A 354 -5.45 -10.53 4.25
N TYR A 355 -4.29 -10.41 4.91
CA TYR A 355 -3.14 -9.76 4.28
C TYR A 355 -2.46 -10.71 3.30
N HIS A 356 -2.41 -10.28 2.05
CA HIS A 356 -1.67 -10.92 0.97
C HIS A 356 -0.57 -9.98 0.48
N ALA A 357 0.68 -10.38 0.70
CA ALA A 357 1.80 -9.61 0.18
C ALA A 357 1.79 -9.63 -1.35
N THR A 358 1.75 -8.46 -1.96
CA THR A 358 1.86 -8.31 -3.40
C THR A 358 3.31 -8.07 -3.82
N ASN A 359 3.68 -8.51 -5.02
CA ASN A 359 4.96 -8.17 -5.64
C ASN A 359 4.89 -6.73 -6.14
N THR A 360 5.02 -5.78 -5.21
CA THR A 360 5.00 -4.36 -5.53
C THR A 360 6.40 -3.89 -5.93
N LYS A 361 6.45 -2.87 -6.78
CA LYS A 361 7.69 -2.14 -7.04
C LYS A 361 8.05 -1.29 -5.84
N HIS A 362 9.34 -1.05 -5.66
CA HIS A 362 9.84 -0.16 -4.62
C HIS A 362 10.05 1.23 -5.22
N TYR A 363 9.54 2.26 -4.55
CA TYR A 363 9.65 3.67 -4.95
C TYR A 363 10.43 4.43 -3.88
N LEU A 364 11.34 5.28 -4.34
CA LEU A 364 12.05 6.24 -3.50
C LEU A 364 11.89 7.61 -4.14
N PHE A 365 11.28 8.54 -3.41
CA PHE A 365 10.98 9.89 -3.89
C PHE A 365 12.06 10.87 -3.46
N PHE A 366 12.41 11.78 -4.37
CA PHE A 366 13.27 12.94 -4.17
C PHE A 366 12.50 14.17 -4.63
N ASP A 367 13.05 15.36 -4.47
CA ASP A 367 12.34 16.63 -4.74
C ASP A 367 11.63 16.67 -6.10
N ASN A 368 12.33 16.37 -7.20
CA ASN A 368 11.80 16.46 -8.56
C ASN A 368 11.85 15.13 -9.32
N SER A 369 12.07 14.02 -8.62
CA SER A 369 12.24 12.71 -9.24
C SER A 369 11.87 11.57 -8.31
N PHE A 370 11.71 10.39 -8.86
CA PHE A 370 11.63 9.16 -8.06
C PHE A 370 12.38 8.02 -8.76
N LEU A 371 12.98 7.18 -7.94
CA LEU A 371 13.52 5.91 -8.38
C LEU A 371 12.48 4.82 -8.26
N ILE A 372 12.49 3.89 -9.19
CA ILE A 372 11.64 2.71 -9.16
C ILE A 372 12.46 1.47 -9.46
N GLN A 373 12.29 0.43 -8.65
CA GLN A 373 12.92 -0.87 -8.85
C GLN A 373 11.96 -2.01 -8.56
N ASP A 374 12.28 -3.19 -9.06
CA ASP A 374 11.57 -4.41 -8.67
C ASP A 374 11.85 -4.73 -7.19
N SER A 375 10.84 -5.28 -6.49
CA SER A 375 11.04 -5.77 -5.13
C SER A 375 12.06 -6.91 -5.12
N ASN A 376 12.93 -6.93 -4.12
CA ASN A 376 13.92 -7.98 -3.92
C ASN A 376 13.24 -9.28 -3.45
N ASN A 377 12.70 -10.07 -4.37
CA ASN A 377 11.95 -11.30 -4.07
C ASN A 377 12.81 -12.58 -4.15
N ILE A 378 14.04 -12.47 -4.66
CA ILE A 378 14.95 -13.59 -4.80
C ILE A 378 15.80 -13.68 -3.53
N LEU A 379 15.97 -14.90 -3.00
CA LEU A 379 16.92 -15.13 -1.90
C LEU A 379 18.29 -15.56 -2.46
N LEU A 380 18.28 -16.45 -3.44
CA LEU A 380 19.47 -17.01 -4.04
C LEU A 380 19.29 -17.09 -5.56
N ASN A 381 20.20 -16.47 -6.33
CA ASN A 381 20.23 -16.60 -7.79
C ASN A 381 21.04 -17.83 -8.25
N LYS A 382 21.94 -18.32 -7.41
CA LYS A 382 22.84 -19.44 -7.70
C LYS A 382 22.85 -20.42 -6.53
N LYS A 383 23.32 -21.65 -6.79
CA LYS A 383 23.60 -22.62 -5.73
C LYS A 383 24.69 -22.10 -4.80
N ILE A 384 24.52 -22.30 -3.49
CA ILE A 384 25.53 -21.95 -2.49
C ILE A 384 26.80 -22.75 -2.76
N LYS A 385 27.93 -22.05 -2.86
CA LYS A 385 29.27 -22.65 -3.04
C LYS A 385 30.02 -22.64 -1.71
N ILE A 386 30.40 -23.81 -1.20
CA ILE A 386 31.28 -23.89 -0.03
C ILE A 386 32.70 -23.71 -0.52
N VAL A 387 33.37 -22.65 -0.05
CA VAL A 387 34.70 -22.24 -0.52
C VAL A 387 35.83 -22.62 0.43
N THR A 388 35.51 -23.10 1.63
CA THR A 388 36.48 -23.60 2.61
C THR A 388 36.64 -25.12 2.55
N LYS A 389 37.79 -25.61 3.12
CA LYS A 389 38.06 -27.04 3.27
C LYS A 389 37.01 -27.73 4.13
N LYS A 390 36.67 -27.12 5.28
CA LYS A 390 35.60 -27.61 6.16
C LYS A 390 34.25 -27.52 5.48
N LYS A 391 33.50 -28.62 5.50
CA LYS A 391 32.14 -28.69 4.96
C LYS A 391 31.11 -28.48 6.07
N PRO A 392 29.96 -27.83 5.74
CA PRO A 392 28.89 -27.63 6.72
C PRO A 392 28.08 -28.93 6.93
N THR A 393 27.54 -29.09 8.12
CA THR A 393 26.49 -30.05 8.41
C THR A 393 25.15 -29.61 7.80
N ILE A 394 24.17 -30.49 7.70
CA ILE A 394 22.81 -30.20 7.23
C ILE A 394 22.16 -29.10 8.12
N SER A 395 22.39 -29.15 9.42
CA SER A 395 21.88 -28.16 10.37
C SER A 395 22.49 -26.78 10.12
N GLU A 396 23.81 -26.71 9.91
CA GLU A 396 24.50 -25.46 9.60
C GLU A 396 24.01 -24.84 8.29
N ILE A 397 23.79 -25.63 7.24
CA ILE A 397 23.20 -25.14 5.99
C ILE A 397 21.82 -24.53 6.21
N LYS A 398 20.97 -25.15 7.02
CA LYS A 398 19.65 -24.62 7.37
C LYS A 398 19.76 -23.29 8.13
N SER A 399 20.67 -23.21 9.11
CA SER A 399 20.92 -21.98 9.88
C SER A 399 21.51 -20.86 9.03
N LEU A 400 22.48 -21.16 8.15
CA LEU A 400 23.07 -20.21 7.21
C LEU A 400 22.01 -19.63 6.25
N LYS A 401 21.15 -20.48 5.68
CA LYS A 401 20.04 -20.04 4.81
C LYS A 401 19.06 -19.16 5.58
N PHE A 402 18.73 -19.51 6.83
CA PHE A 402 17.86 -18.69 7.67
C PHE A 402 18.52 -17.34 7.97
N ALA A 403 19.78 -17.31 8.39
CA ALA A 403 20.53 -16.11 8.66
C ALA A 403 20.57 -15.18 7.43
N PHE A 404 20.86 -15.71 6.25
CA PHE A 404 20.93 -14.96 5.00
C PHE A 404 19.56 -14.42 4.58
N ASN A 405 18.48 -15.21 4.81
CA ASN A 405 17.13 -14.76 4.57
C ASN A 405 16.75 -13.55 5.46
N ILE A 406 17.14 -13.56 6.73
CA ILE A 406 16.87 -12.42 7.62
C ILE A 406 17.76 -11.22 7.25
N CYS A 407 19.03 -11.46 6.93
CA CYS A 407 19.99 -10.43 6.55
C CYS A 407 19.48 -9.55 5.38
N LYS A 408 18.78 -10.15 4.42
CA LYS A 408 18.12 -9.47 3.30
C LYS A 408 17.16 -8.33 3.73
N TYR A 409 16.59 -8.39 4.93
CA TYR A 409 15.62 -7.43 5.43
C TYR A 409 16.21 -6.43 6.42
N VAL A 410 17.48 -6.57 6.78
CA VAL A 410 18.22 -5.67 7.68
C VAL A 410 18.83 -4.53 6.86
N LYS A 411 18.81 -3.31 7.39
CA LYS A 411 19.46 -2.15 6.74
C LYS A 411 20.97 -2.36 6.65
N SER A 412 21.52 -2.06 5.49
CA SER A 412 22.95 -2.21 5.16
C SER A 412 23.84 -1.19 5.88
N ASN A 413 25.09 -1.50 6.22
CA ASN A 413 25.67 -2.83 6.16
C ASN A 413 25.04 -3.72 7.23
N ALA A 414 24.78 -4.99 6.89
CA ALA A 414 24.04 -5.90 7.76
C ALA A 414 24.81 -7.18 8.08
N ILE A 415 24.89 -7.51 9.38
CA ILE A 415 25.40 -8.78 9.91
C ILE A 415 24.32 -9.38 10.82
N VAL A 416 23.98 -10.64 10.58
CA VAL A 416 22.99 -11.39 11.36
C VAL A 416 23.61 -12.67 11.90
N LEU A 417 23.69 -12.78 13.24
CA LEU A 417 24.10 -13.99 13.94
C LEU A 417 22.89 -14.84 14.26
N VAL A 418 23.01 -16.15 14.02
CA VAL A 418 21.92 -17.11 14.18
C VAL A 418 22.41 -18.37 14.90
N LYS A 419 21.58 -18.85 15.81
CA LYS A 419 21.67 -20.20 16.37
C LYS A 419 20.38 -20.93 16.02
N ASP A 420 20.51 -22.07 15.35
CA ASP A 420 19.38 -22.88 14.86
C ASP A 420 18.43 -22.09 13.94
N LYS A 421 17.27 -21.68 14.45
CA LYS A 421 16.22 -20.95 13.70
C LYS A 421 15.89 -19.61 14.33
N SER A 422 16.82 -19.05 15.10
CA SER A 422 16.60 -17.79 15.83
C SER A 422 17.81 -16.90 15.73
N THR A 423 17.59 -15.61 15.53
CA THR A 423 18.65 -14.60 15.59
C THR A 423 19.12 -14.48 17.03
N ILE A 424 20.41 -14.24 17.22
CA ILE A 424 21.06 -14.03 18.53
C ILE A 424 21.80 -12.71 18.61
N GLY A 425 22.01 -12.04 17.48
CA GLY A 425 22.61 -10.71 17.39
C GLY A 425 22.48 -10.16 16.00
N ILE A 426 22.16 -8.87 15.89
CA ILE A 426 21.96 -8.17 14.61
C ILE A 426 22.71 -6.85 14.67
N GLY A 427 23.63 -6.63 13.73
CA GLY A 427 24.26 -5.36 13.43
C GLY A 427 23.65 -4.82 12.14
N SER A 428 23.14 -3.58 12.16
CA SER A 428 22.37 -3.00 11.07
C SER A 428 22.69 -1.54 10.84
N GLY A 429 22.63 -1.10 9.56
CA GLY A 429 22.65 0.31 9.20
C GLY A 429 23.97 1.02 9.45
N GLN A 430 25.08 0.30 9.47
CA GLN A 430 26.40 0.87 9.71
C GLN A 430 27.14 1.18 8.41
N PRO A 431 27.84 2.33 8.33
CA PRO A 431 28.71 2.62 7.19
C PRO A 431 29.83 1.58 7.02
N SER A 432 30.39 1.09 8.13
CA SER A 432 31.40 0.04 8.16
C SER A 432 30.77 -1.34 8.41
N ARG A 433 31.24 -2.35 7.66
CA ARG A 433 30.85 -3.76 7.89
C ARG A 433 31.46 -4.32 9.18
N LEU A 434 32.65 -3.84 9.55
CA LEU A 434 33.28 -4.19 10.83
C LEU A 434 32.40 -3.76 12.01
N ASP A 435 31.87 -2.53 11.98
CA ASP A 435 30.99 -2.03 13.05
C ASP A 435 29.73 -2.90 13.18
N SER A 436 29.17 -3.32 12.05
CA SER A 436 28.03 -4.26 12.05
C SER A 436 28.40 -5.62 12.66
N CYS A 437 29.61 -6.14 12.42
CA CYS A 437 30.11 -7.35 13.08
C CYS A 437 30.24 -7.13 14.60
N GLU A 438 30.78 -5.99 15.01
CA GLU A 438 30.95 -5.64 16.43
C GLU A 438 29.63 -5.51 17.15
N ILE A 439 28.67 -4.77 16.58
CA ILE A 439 27.34 -4.60 17.15
C ILE A 439 26.61 -5.95 17.28
N ALA A 440 26.61 -6.76 16.22
CA ALA A 440 25.98 -8.10 16.25
C ALA A 440 26.61 -8.98 17.33
N SER A 441 27.95 -9.00 17.41
CA SER A 441 28.69 -9.77 18.40
C SER A 441 28.45 -9.29 19.82
N LYS A 442 28.49 -7.97 20.05
CA LYS A 442 28.24 -7.35 21.38
C LYS A 442 26.83 -7.68 21.88
N LYS A 443 25.80 -7.58 21.01
CA LYS A 443 24.44 -7.95 21.40
C LYS A 443 24.32 -9.43 21.77
N ALA A 444 24.91 -10.32 20.99
CA ALA A 444 24.89 -11.77 21.28
C ALA A 444 25.60 -12.09 22.60
N LEU A 445 26.75 -11.49 22.85
CA LEU A 445 27.51 -11.66 24.10
C LEU A 445 26.74 -11.12 25.33
N ASN A 446 26.06 -9.99 25.18
CA ASN A 446 25.34 -9.35 26.30
C ASN A 446 24.04 -10.09 26.66
N PHE A 447 23.33 -10.66 25.69
CA PHE A 447 21.98 -11.17 25.94
C PHE A 447 21.86 -12.71 25.89
N VAL A 448 22.75 -13.39 25.16
CA VAL A 448 22.70 -14.85 24.94
C VAL A 448 24.11 -15.42 24.76
N PRO A 449 25.08 -15.15 25.68
CA PRO A 449 26.48 -15.52 25.52
C PRO A 449 26.67 -17.03 25.27
N GLU A 450 25.82 -17.86 25.84
CA GLU A 450 25.88 -19.31 25.71
C GLU A 450 25.54 -19.79 24.26
N LYS A 451 24.88 -18.95 23.46
CA LYS A 451 24.47 -19.29 22.10
C LYS A 451 25.43 -18.85 21.02
N ILE A 452 26.36 -17.96 21.33
CA ILE A 452 27.27 -17.42 20.32
C ILE A 452 28.28 -18.47 19.85
N ILE A 453 28.70 -19.33 20.76
CA ILE A 453 29.59 -20.43 20.43
C ILE A 453 28.90 -21.40 19.48
N ASN A 454 29.59 -21.72 18.39
CA ASN A 454 29.06 -22.54 17.31
C ASN A 454 27.80 -21.96 16.65
N SER A 455 27.61 -20.64 16.65
CA SER A 455 26.62 -19.94 15.85
C SER A 455 27.05 -19.79 14.38
N VAL A 456 26.14 -19.27 13.57
CA VAL A 456 26.43 -18.92 12.17
C VAL A 456 26.20 -17.43 11.93
N ALA A 457 26.89 -16.86 10.96
CA ALA A 457 26.75 -15.45 10.57
C ALA A 457 26.34 -15.32 9.09
N ALA A 458 25.52 -14.33 8.79
CA ALA A 458 25.23 -13.90 7.43
C ALA A 458 25.61 -12.43 7.24
N SER A 459 26.14 -12.11 6.05
CA SER A 459 26.41 -10.76 5.59
C SER A 459 25.61 -10.45 4.31
N ASP A 460 25.04 -9.26 4.23
CA ASP A 460 24.25 -8.79 3.08
C ASP A 460 25.09 -8.56 1.80
N ALA A 461 26.40 -8.33 1.96
CA ALA A 461 27.38 -8.20 0.88
C ALA A 461 28.69 -8.90 1.26
N PHE A 462 29.68 -8.85 0.37
CA PHE A 462 31.00 -9.43 0.63
C PHE A 462 31.76 -8.67 1.72
N PHE A 463 32.69 -9.36 2.38
CA PHE A 463 33.65 -8.71 3.27
C PHE A 463 34.75 -8.07 2.42
N PRO A 464 34.97 -6.73 2.53
CA PRO A 464 36.05 -6.07 1.80
C PRO A 464 37.42 -6.39 2.37
N PHE A 465 37.49 -6.63 3.69
CA PHE A 465 38.73 -6.92 4.45
C PHE A 465 38.50 -8.09 5.41
N PRO A 466 39.58 -8.73 5.89
CA PRO A 466 39.49 -9.89 6.80
C PRO A 466 38.98 -9.57 8.20
N ASP A 467 39.08 -8.32 8.65
CA ASP A 467 38.82 -7.84 10.01
C ASP A 467 37.45 -8.25 10.56
N GLY A 468 36.40 -8.05 9.76
CA GLY A 468 35.03 -8.45 10.12
C GLY A 468 34.91 -9.96 10.31
N VAL A 469 35.56 -10.76 9.45
CA VAL A 469 35.56 -12.22 9.55
C VAL A 469 36.34 -12.67 10.79
N GLN A 470 37.52 -12.06 11.06
CA GLN A 470 38.32 -12.33 12.27
C GLN A 470 37.53 -12.01 13.55
N LYS A 471 36.80 -10.89 13.55
CA LYS A 471 35.92 -10.52 14.69
C LYS A 471 34.87 -11.60 14.95
N LEU A 472 34.18 -12.08 13.90
CA LEU A 472 33.18 -13.14 14.02
C LEU A 472 33.78 -14.47 14.49
N ILE A 473 34.97 -14.84 14.01
CA ILE A 473 35.70 -16.03 14.46
C ILE A 473 36.05 -15.92 15.95
N LYS A 474 36.58 -14.77 16.38
CA LYS A 474 37.00 -14.52 17.79
C LYS A 474 35.85 -14.73 18.78
N VAL A 475 34.63 -14.41 18.40
CA VAL A 475 33.44 -14.61 19.26
C VAL A 475 32.80 -16.00 19.18
N GLY A 476 33.34 -16.91 18.36
CA GLY A 476 32.92 -18.31 18.31
C GLY A 476 31.96 -18.66 17.17
N VAL A 477 31.82 -17.80 16.16
CA VAL A 477 31.10 -18.14 14.92
C VAL A 477 31.84 -19.23 14.18
N LYS A 478 31.13 -20.31 13.79
CA LYS A 478 31.74 -21.47 13.10
C LYS A 478 31.38 -21.59 11.62
N ALA A 479 30.43 -20.82 11.14
CA ALA A 479 30.06 -20.79 9.73
C ALA A 479 29.58 -19.41 9.28
N ILE A 480 30.02 -18.97 8.12
CA ILE A 480 29.67 -17.64 7.56
C ILE A 480 29.10 -17.84 6.16
N ILE A 481 28.03 -17.11 5.83
CA ILE A 481 27.45 -17.01 4.50
C ILE A 481 27.49 -15.54 4.02
N GLN A 482 27.99 -15.34 2.81
CA GLN A 482 28.13 -14.04 2.18
C GLN A 482 28.05 -14.17 0.64
N PRO A 483 27.89 -13.07 -0.11
CA PRO A 483 27.90 -13.12 -1.58
C PRO A 483 29.22 -13.60 -2.20
N GLY A 484 30.37 -13.22 -1.64
CA GLY A 484 31.66 -13.31 -2.33
C GLY A 484 31.81 -12.24 -3.42
N GLY A 485 32.94 -12.19 -4.11
CA GLY A 485 33.24 -11.24 -5.17
C GLY A 485 34.17 -10.08 -4.75
N SER A 486 34.78 -10.15 -3.56
CA SER A 486 35.83 -9.23 -3.14
C SER A 486 37.16 -9.60 -3.77
N VAL A 487 38.00 -8.60 -4.05
CA VAL A 487 39.41 -8.82 -4.43
C VAL A 487 40.19 -9.58 -3.36
N ASN A 488 39.76 -9.45 -2.09
CA ASN A 488 40.39 -10.09 -0.93
C ASN A 488 39.78 -11.48 -0.60
N ASP A 489 38.90 -12.03 -1.43
CA ASP A 489 38.25 -13.32 -1.17
C ASP A 489 39.24 -14.46 -0.88
N LYS A 490 40.42 -14.47 -1.60
CA LYS A 490 41.47 -15.49 -1.39
C LYS A 490 42.02 -15.43 0.04
N GLU A 491 42.32 -14.24 0.54
CA GLU A 491 42.83 -14.03 1.89
C GLU A 491 41.78 -14.38 2.95
N ILE A 492 40.53 -13.96 2.75
CA ILE A 492 39.38 -14.24 3.64
C ILE A 492 39.15 -15.76 3.74
N ILE A 493 39.25 -16.50 2.62
CA ILE A 493 39.12 -17.97 2.59
C ILE A 493 40.29 -18.60 3.34
N LYS A 494 41.54 -18.08 3.18
CA LYS A 494 42.73 -18.56 3.90
C LYS A 494 42.56 -18.45 5.41
N ILE A 495 42.05 -17.31 5.90
CA ILE A 495 41.75 -17.08 7.33
C ILE A 495 40.65 -18.00 7.84
N ALA A 496 39.57 -18.17 7.09
CA ALA A 496 38.48 -19.09 7.43
C ALA A 496 38.96 -20.55 7.52
N ASN A 497 39.86 -20.96 6.61
CA ASN A 497 40.46 -22.29 6.63
C ASN A 497 41.41 -22.47 7.83
N LYS A 498 42.24 -21.46 8.18
CA LYS A 498 43.11 -21.48 9.36
C LYS A 498 42.31 -21.64 10.65
N ALA A 499 41.17 -20.95 10.73
CA ALA A 499 40.25 -21.02 11.86
C ALA A 499 39.33 -22.27 11.83
N LYS A 500 39.45 -23.14 10.84
CA LYS A 500 38.62 -24.34 10.64
C LYS A 500 37.12 -24.06 10.67
N ILE A 501 36.68 -22.90 10.12
CA ILE A 501 35.28 -22.54 9.97
C ILE A 501 34.77 -22.81 8.55
N VAL A 502 33.45 -22.86 8.41
CA VAL A 502 32.79 -22.96 7.09
C VAL A 502 32.60 -21.56 6.51
N MET A 503 32.90 -21.38 5.22
CA MET A 503 32.49 -20.21 4.46
C MET A 503 31.72 -20.61 3.22
N ALA A 504 30.56 -19.97 3.04
CA ALA A 504 29.62 -20.22 1.96
C ALA A 504 29.41 -18.93 1.14
N PHE A 505 29.56 -19.03 -0.19
CA PHE A 505 29.30 -17.96 -1.14
C PHE A 505 27.97 -18.16 -1.84
N THR A 506 27.15 -17.09 -1.93
CA THR A 506 25.82 -17.11 -2.55
C THR A 506 25.80 -16.55 -3.96
N GLY A 507 26.78 -15.70 -4.31
CA GLY A 507 26.78 -14.92 -5.55
C GLY A 507 25.61 -13.93 -5.64
N THR A 508 24.90 -13.69 -4.54
CA THR A 508 23.71 -12.81 -4.48
C THR A 508 23.87 -11.81 -3.34
N ARG A 509 23.87 -10.51 -3.68
CA ARG A 509 23.91 -9.39 -2.71
C ARG A 509 22.51 -8.91 -2.36
N HIS A 510 22.31 -8.47 -1.11
CA HIS A 510 21.02 -7.99 -0.61
C HIS A 510 21.11 -6.64 0.11
N PHE A 511 21.62 -5.62 -0.57
CA PHE A 511 21.60 -4.27 0.00
C PHE A 511 20.15 -3.79 0.22
N LYS A 512 19.97 -3.10 1.36
CA LYS A 512 18.73 -2.42 1.74
C LYS A 512 19.09 -1.10 2.44
N HIS A 513 18.72 -0.01 1.84
CA HIS A 513 18.89 1.35 2.38
C HIS A 513 17.59 1.94 2.91
#